data_424370e77fc03ecb1792f7466342694b
#
_entry.id   424370e77fc03ecb1792f7466342694b
#
_cell.length_a   1.000
_cell.length_b   1.000
_cell.length_c   1.000
_cell.angle_alpha   90.00
_cell.angle_beta   90.00
_cell.angle_gamma   90.00
#
_symmetry.space_group_name_H-M   'P 1'
#
loop_
_entity.id
_entity.type
_entity.pdbx_description
1 polymer ?
#
loop_
_entity_poly.entity_id
_entity_poly.type
_entity_poly.pdbx_seq_one_letter_code
_entity_poly.pdbx_strand_id
1 'polypeptide(L)'
;GGDGLVGWGSYATTKVSGPNRFNDARIWWHQQLEKLAISDSVHTSGSGPILFTSFSFDQNEEAVLVIPEIVVGMRNGSSWITWIGDQAQPKLAESAQTLEDAEYNWGDGSLSPGEWQIRVAQAIKEIESTKLEKVVLARDLKVNSHRVIDPRKILRNLSAEYPSTWIFAVDGLIGATPELLLRLSRGMVT
;
A
#
# COMPACT_ATOMS: atom_id res chain seq x y z
N GLY A 1 -15.07 -8.62 -3.15
CA GLY A 1 -15.07 -7.23 -3.55
C GLY A 1 -14.71 -7.07 -5.01
N GLY A 2 -14.31 -6.14 -5.57
CA GLY A 2 -13.94 -5.73 -6.91
C GLY A 2 -13.62 -4.26 -6.96
N ASP A 3 -13.92 -3.55 -5.86
CA ASP A 3 -13.63 -2.12 -5.73
C ASP A 3 -12.16 -1.88 -5.43
N GLY A 4 -11.60 -0.86 -6.07
CA GLY A 4 -10.20 -0.50 -5.84
C GLY A 4 -9.68 0.52 -6.84
N LEU A 5 -8.42 0.90 -6.64
CA LEU A 5 -7.66 1.79 -7.52
C LEU A 5 -6.34 1.11 -7.87
N VAL A 6 -5.95 1.19 -9.13
CA VAL A 6 -4.64 0.71 -9.61
C VAL A 6 -3.98 1.82 -10.40
N GLY A 7 -2.75 2.15 -10.04
CA GLY A 7 -1.95 3.18 -10.71
C GLY A 7 -0.83 2.59 -11.57
N TRP A 8 -0.53 3.23 -12.69
CA TRP A 8 0.60 2.95 -13.57
C TRP A 8 1.40 4.19 -13.85
N GLY A 9 2.70 3.99 -14.08
CA GLY A 9 3.64 5.07 -14.28
C GLY A 9 3.85 5.92 -13.04
N SER A 10 4.59 7.00 -13.19
CA SER A 10 4.86 7.96 -12.12
C SER A 10 4.93 9.36 -12.73
N TYR A 11 3.87 10.12 -12.57
CA TYR A 11 3.86 11.54 -12.91
C TYR A 11 4.79 12.34 -12.00
N ALA A 12 4.68 12.08 -10.70
CA ALA A 12 5.54 12.70 -9.70
C ALA A 12 5.73 11.76 -8.50
N THR A 13 6.94 11.77 -7.96
CA THR A 13 7.30 11.02 -6.76
C THR A 13 8.15 11.88 -5.85
N THR A 14 7.98 11.72 -4.56
CA THR A 14 8.86 12.31 -3.54
C THR A 14 8.94 11.42 -2.31
N LYS A 15 9.91 11.70 -1.46
CA LYS A 15 10.07 11.08 -0.16
C LYS A 15 10.07 12.16 0.91
N VAL A 16 9.50 11.84 2.06
CA VAL A 16 9.46 12.71 3.23
C VAL A 16 9.83 11.92 4.48
N SER A 17 10.43 12.58 5.45
CA SER A 17 10.79 11.99 6.75
C SER A 17 10.76 13.03 7.85
N GLY A 18 11.01 12.61 9.08
CA GLY A 18 11.03 13.50 10.25
C GLY A 18 9.65 13.75 10.86
N PRO A 19 9.61 14.59 11.92
CA PRO A 19 8.39 14.85 12.68
C PRO A 19 7.30 15.55 11.88
N ASN A 20 7.66 16.28 10.83
CA ASN A 20 6.74 17.04 9.99
C ASN A 20 6.29 16.28 8.74
N ARG A 21 6.70 15.03 8.53
CA ARG A 21 6.50 14.26 7.30
C ARG A 21 5.05 14.26 6.75
N PHE A 22 4.05 14.26 7.61
CA PHE A 22 2.64 14.30 7.17
C PHE A 22 2.25 15.68 6.63
N ASN A 23 2.73 16.76 7.26
CA ASN A 23 2.50 18.11 6.78
C ASN A 23 3.27 18.38 5.49
N ASP A 24 4.50 17.91 5.39
CA ASP A 24 5.34 18.05 4.19
C ASP A 24 4.72 17.29 3.01
N ALA A 25 4.20 16.09 3.26
CA ALA A 25 3.44 15.33 2.27
C ALA A 25 2.19 16.09 1.79
N ARG A 26 1.43 16.69 2.71
CA ARG A 26 0.26 17.50 2.38
C ARG A 26 0.63 18.73 1.55
N ILE A 27 1.68 19.44 1.92
CA ILE A 27 2.17 20.62 1.18
C ILE A 27 2.59 20.21 -0.23
N TRP A 28 3.40 19.16 -0.35
CA TRP A 28 3.84 18.66 -1.65
C TRP A 28 2.66 18.24 -2.54
N TRP A 29 1.68 17.55 -1.99
CA TRP A 29 0.47 17.17 -2.71
C TRP A 29 -0.27 18.38 -3.28
N HIS A 30 -0.52 19.42 -2.48
CA HIS A 30 -1.18 20.63 -2.94
C HIS A 30 -0.37 21.33 -4.05
N GLN A 31 0.94 21.43 -3.91
CA GLN A 31 1.82 21.97 -4.95
C GLN A 31 1.75 21.21 -6.28
N GLN A 32 1.54 19.89 -6.25
CA GLN A 32 1.34 19.13 -7.48
C GLN A 32 -0.04 19.40 -8.09
N LEU A 33 -1.08 19.48 -7.28
CA LEU A 33 -2.44 19.78 -7.76
C LEU A 33 -2.54 21.14 -8.40
N GLU A 34 -1.85 22.15 -7.89
CA GLU A 34 -1.81 23.52 -8.46
C GLU A 34 -1.24 23.56 -9.88
N LYS A 35 -0.47 22.56 -10.28
CA LYS A 35 0.09 22.45 -11.64
C LYS A 35 -0.86 21.81 -12.65
N LEU A 36 -1.98 21.25 -12.18
CA LEU A 36 -2.90 20.45 -13.00
C LEU A 36 -4.19 21.21 -13.30
N ALA A 37 -4.59 21.24 -14.56
CA ALA A 37 -5.95 21.56 -14.95
C ALA A 37 -6.80 20.29 -14.85
N ILE A 38 -7.67 20.22 -13.84
CA ILE A 38 -8.42 19.00 -13.52
C ILE A 38 -9.80 19.05 -14.16
N SER A 39 -10.14 18.03 -14.95
CA SER A 39 -11.48 17.78 -15.46
C SER A 39 -11.95 16.41 -15.01
N ASP A 40 -12.95 16.35 -14.14
CA ASP A 40 -13.52 15.11 -13.63
C ASP A 40 -15.01 15.04 -13.97
N SER A 41 -15.38 14.14 -14.88
CA SER A 41 -16.77 13.89 -15.28
C SER A 41 -17.42 12.75 -14.49
N VAL A 42 -16.65 12.01 -13.70
CA VAL A 42 -17.11 10.83 -12.96
C VAL A 42 -17.68 11.21 -11.58
N HIS A 43 -17.09 12.22 -10.94
CA HIS A 43 -17.52 12.76 -9.64
C HIS A 43 -17.68 11.68 -8.54
N THR A 44 -16.80 10.67 -8.51
CA THR A 44 -16.83 9.63 -7.49
C THR A 44 -15.57 9.65 -6.62
N SER A 45 -15.64 9.04 -5.45
CA SER A 45 -14.46 8.93 -4.58
C SER A 45 -13.39 8.06 -5.25
N GLY A 46 -12.24 8.64 -5.54
CA GLY A 46 -11.13 8.01 -6.25
C GLY A 46 -11.07 8.35 -7.75
N SER A 47 -11.96 9.22 -8.29
CA SER A 47 -11.76 9.87 -9.58
C SER A 47 -10.88 11.12 -9.41
N GLY A 48 -10.29 11.59 -10.51
CA GLY A 48 -9.30 12.68 -10.48
C GLY A 48 -7.90 12.22 -10.07
N PRO A 49 -6.97 13.14 -9.80
CA PRO A 49 -5.62 12.83 -9.36
C PRO A 49 -5.62 12.07 -8.02
N ILE A 50 -4.77 11.07 -7.91
CA ILE A 50 -4.65 10.22 -6.71
C ILE A 50 -3.21 10.23 -6.24
N LEU A 51 -3.03 10.29 -4.92
CA LEU A 51 -1.75 10.11 -4.25
C LEU A 51 -1.73 8.77 -3.52
N PHE A 52 -0.82 7.89 -3.94
CA PHE A 52 -0.49 6.68 -3.18
C PHE A 52 0.65 6.98 -2.22
N THR A 53 0.53 6.52 -0.99
CA THR A 53 1.53 6.81 0.05
C THR A 53 1.85 5.56 0.87
N SER A 54 3.12 5.50 1.32
CA SER A 54 3.56 4.53 2.31
C SER A 54 4.39 5.27 3.37
N PHE A 55 3.86 5.37 4.58
CA PHE A 55 4.54 6.01 5.71
C PHE A 55 5.14 4.96 6.63
N SER A 56 6.43 5.06 6.89
CA SER A 56 7.10 4.26 7.90
C SER A 56 6.61 4.60 9.31
N PHE A 57 6.59 3.60 10.20
CA PHE A 57 6.26 3.81 11.61
C PHE A 57 7.31 4.73 12.27
N ASP A 58 8.60 4.46 12.05
CA ASP A 58 9.66 5.35 12.50
C ASP A 58 9.67 6.62 11.64
N GLN A 59 9.56 7.77 12.32
CA GLN A 59 9.59 9.07 11.66
C GLN A 59 10.91 9.39 10.97
N ASN A 60 12.01 8.77 11.38
CA ASN A 60 13.33 8.98 10.80
C ASN A 60 13.52 8.21 9.48
N GLU A 61 12.66 7.26 9.20
CA GLU A 61 12.64 6.55 7.93
C GLU A 61 11.81 7.30 6.88
N GLU A 62 12.16 7.06 5.61
CA GLU A 62 11.50 7.71 4.49
C GLU A 62 10.08 7.16 4.27
N ALA A 63 9.14 8.06 4.12
CA ALA A 63 7.82 7.79 3.56
C ALA A 63 7.83 8.08 2.05
N VAL A 64 7.14 7.27 1.27
CA VAL A 64 7.08 7.41 -0.19
C VAL A 64 5.72 7.95 -0.61
N LEU A 65 5.72 8.91 -1.52
CA LEU A 65 4.55 9.54 -2.12
C LEU A 65 4.65 9.39 -3.65
N VAL A 66 3.61 8.82 -4.27
CA VAL A 66 3.57 8.59 -5.72
C VAL A 66 2.25 9.08 -6.29
N ILE A 67 2.34 9.94 -7.30
CA ILE A 67 1.22 10.30 -8.16
C ILE A 67 1.39 9.52 -9.47
N PRO A 68 0.53 8.54 -9.77
CA PRO A 68 0.61 7.81 -11.03
C PRO A 68 0.28 8.68 -12.24
N GLU A 69 0.80 8.31 -13.41
CA GLU A 69 0.39 8.89 -14.69
C GLU A 69 -1.03 8.47 -15.08
N ILE A 70 -1.37 7.22 -14.78
CA ILE A 70 -2.67 6.63 -15.11
C ILE A 70 -3.21 5.94 -13.86
N VAL A 71 -4.48 6.14 -13.56
CA VAL A 71 -5.22 5.41 -12.53
C VAL A 71 -6.47 4.79 -13.14
N VAL A 72 -6.65 3.50 -12.94
CA VAL A 72 -7.92 2.82 -13.20
C VAL A 72 -8.61 2.58 -11.87
N GLY A 73 -9.85 3.02 -11.78
CA GLY A 73 -10.69 2.81 -10.60
C GLY A 73 -11.90 1.94 -10.93
N MET A 74 -12.34 1.20 -9.92
CA MET A 74 -13.60 0.47 -9.96
C MET A 74 -14.32 0.62 -8.62
N ARG A 75 -15.62 0.89 -8.68
CA ARG A 75 -16.45 0.99 -7.48
C ARG A 75 -17.91 0.68 -7.81
N ASN A 76 -18.52 -0.23 -7.04
CA ASN A 76 -19.94 -0.62 -7.22
C ASN A 76 -20.29 -1.02 -8.65
N GLY A 77 -19.40 -1.74 -9.34
CA GLY A 77 -19.61 -2.18 -10.72
C GLY A 77 -19.34 -1.12 -11.80
N SER A 78 -19.06 0.13 -11.42
CA SER A 78 -18.64 1.19 -12.35
C SER A 78 -17.13 1.30 -12.39
N SER A 79 -16.56 1.49 -13.56
CA SER A 79 -15.13 1.67 -13.75
C SER A 79 -14.83 3.00 -14.46
N TRP A 80 -13.68 3.57 -14.18
CA TRP A 80 -13.19 4.79 -14.81
C TRP A 80 -11.68 4.76 -14.97
N ILE A 81 -11.18 5.70 -15.77
CA ILE A 81 -9.76 5.94 -15.96
C ILE A 81 -9.47 7.43 -15.73
N THR A 82 -8.43 7.72 -14.98
CA THR A 82 -7.85 9.05 -14.83
C THR A 82 -6.43 9.01 -15.39
N TRP A 83 -6.03 10.04 -16.13
CA TRP A 83 -4.64 10.16 -16.60
C TRP A 83 -4.17 11.60 -16.51
N ILE A 84 -2.88 11.79 -16.40
CA ILE A 84 -2.22 13.10 -16.35
C ILE A 84 -1.42 13.27 -17.65
N GLY A 85 -1.69 14.37 -18.35
CA GLY A 85 -1.03 14.75 -19.60
C GLY A 85 -2.00 15.23 -20.67
N ASP A 86 -1.46 15.84 -21.71
CA ASP A 86 -2.22 16.44 -22.82
C ASP A 86 -2.63 15.43 -23.91
N GLN A 87 -2.32 14.16 -23.69
CA GLN A 87 -2.60 13.11 -24.66
C GLN A 87 -4.09 12.73 -24.65
N ALA A 88 -4.58 12.28 -25.79
CA ALA A 88 -5.84 11.54 -25.85
C ALA A 88 -5.79 10.35 -24.90
N GLN A 89 -6.97 9.84 -24.49
CA GLN A 89 -7.10 8.72 -23.55
C GLN A 89 -6.03 7.64 -23.81
N PRO A 90 -5.21 7.31 -22.80
CA PRO A 90 -4.13 6.35 -22.97
C PRO A 90 -4.70 4.97 -23.28
N LYS A 91 -4.07 4.26 -24.22
CA LYS A 91 -4.33 2.84 -24.39
C LYS A 91 -3.67 2.11 -23.22
N LEU A 92 -4.51 1.42 -22.43
CA LEU A 92 -3.96 0.50 -21.43
C LEU A 92 -3.18 -0.59 -22.17
N ALA A 93 -1.93 -0.77 -21.79
CA ALA A 93 -1.11 -1.86 -22.32
C ALA A 93 -1.80 -3.20 -21.98
N GLU A 94 -1.77 -4.13 -22.93
CA GLU A 94 -2.17 -5.50 -22.63
C GLU A 94 -1.33 -6.01 -21.44
N SER A 95 -1.99 -6.80 -20.58
CA SER A 95 -1.31 -7.35 -19.40
C SER A 95 -0.06 -8.10 -19.83
N ALA A 96 1.10 -7.60 -19.46
CA ALA A 96 2.32 -8.35 -19.63
C ALA A 96 2.15 -9.73 -18.98
N GLN A 97 2.66 -10.77 -19.62
CA GLN A 97 2.64 -12.12 -19.06
C GLN A 97 3.24 -12.09 -17.65
N THR A 98 2.59 -12.75 -16.70
CA THR A 98 3.16 -12.93 -15.37
C THR A 98 4.43 -13.75 -15.49
N LEU A 99 5.46 -13.32 -14.77
CA LEU A 99 6.70 -14.07 -14.71
C LEU A 99 6.45 -15.50 -14.16
N GLU A 100 7.27 -16.44 -14.60
CA GLU A 100 7.23 -17.81 -14.09
C GLU A 100 7.41 -17.85 -12.57
N ASP A 101 7.02 -18.97 -11.96
CA ASP A 101 7.23 -19.21 -10.54
C ASP A 101 8.71 -19.13 -10.19
N ALA A 102 9.02 -18.35 -9.17
CA ALA A 102 10.34 -18.30 -8.61
C ALA A 102 10.44 -19.34 -7.48
N GLU A 103 11.58 -20.03 -7.41
CA GLU A 103 11.92 -20.80 -6.24
C GLU A 103 12.28 -19.87 -5.09
N TYR A 104 11.72 -20.16 -3.92
CA TYR A 104 11.92 -19.34 -2.72
C TYR A 104 12.74 -20.11 -1.69
N ASN A 105 13.80 -19.49 -1.22
CA ASN A 105 14.56 -19.95 -0.06
C ASN A 105 14.15 -19.12 1.15
N TRP A 106 13.64 -19.80 2.17
CA TRP A 106 13.19 -19.18 3.41
C TRP A 106 14.33 -19.17 4.43
N GLY A 107 14.48 -18.05 5.11
CA GLY A 107 15.43 -17.86 6.21
C GLY A 107 14.76 -17.16 7.37
N ASP A 108 15.44 -17.19 8.51
CA ASP A 108 15.02 -16.45 9.67
C ASP A 108 15.10 -14.93 9.40
N GLY A 109 14.14 -14.20 9.94
CA GLY A 109 14.16 -12.75 9.98
C GLY A 109 15.03 -12.21 11.10
N SER A 110 14.49 -11.26 11.86
CA SER A 110 15.16 -10.65 13.01
C SER A 110 15.31 -11.60 14.21
N LEU A 111 14.45 -12.62 14.30
CA LEU A 111 14.46 -13.64 15.35
C LEU A 111 14.37 -15.05 14.76
N SER A 112 15.16 -15.96 15.31
CA SER A 112 15.01 -17.38 15.06
C SER A 112 13.69 -17.93 15.67
N PRO A 113 13.22 -19.12 15.26
CA PRO A 113 12.03 -19.73 15.85
C PRO A 113 12.11 -19.90 17.37
N GLY A 114 13.27 -20.28 17.89
CA GLY A 114 13.49 -20.44 19.34
C GLY A 114 13.41 -19.10 20.09
N GLU A 115 14.07 -18.07 19.60
CA GLU A 115 14.00 -16.73 20.18
C GLU A 115 12.57 -16.17 20.13
N TRP A 116 11.82 -16.42 19.05
CA TRP A 116 10.42 -16.06 18.97
C TRP A 116 9.57 -16.71 20.06
N GLN A 117 9.73 -18.02 20.30
CA GLN A 117 9.03 -18.73 21.37
C GLN A 117 9.33 -18.14 22.74
N ILE A 118 10.59 -17.77 22.99
CA ILE A 118 10.99 -17.09 24.24
C ILE A 118 10.28 -15.75 24.39
N ARG A 119 10.18 -14.93 23.31
CA ARG A 119 9.45 -13.66 23.34
C ARG A 119 7.97 -13.84 23.62
N VAL A 120 7.34 -14.84 23.02
CA VAL A 120 5.94 -15.18 23.31
C VAL A 120 5.74 -15.54 24.77
N ALA A 121 6.60 -16.39 25.34
CA ALA A 121 6.53 -16.77 26.75
C ALA A 121 6.74 -15.57 27.69
N GLN A 122 7.65 -14.66 27.37
CA GLN A 122 7.82 -13.40 28.09
C GLN A 122 6.56 -12.52 28.05
N ALA A 123 5.94 -12.38 26.88
CA ALA A 123 4.72 -11.59 26.74
C ALA A 123 3.56 -12.16 27.56
N ILE A 124 3.40 -13.48 27.59
CA ILE A 124 2.38 -14.14 28.43
C ILE A 124 2.64 -13.85 29.91
N LYS A 125 3.88 -13.95 30.36
CA LYS A 125 4.26 -13.65 31.74
C LYS A 125 3.98 -12.19 32.14
N GLU A 126 4.23 -11.24 31.21
CA GLU A 126 3.90 -9.81 31.44
C GLU A 126 2.39 -9.60 31.58
N ILE A 127 1.57 -10.25 30.75
CA ILE A 127 0.10 -10.19 30.86
C ILE A 127 -0.36 -10.76 32.23
N GLU A 128 0.21 -11.87 32.70
CA GLU A 128 -0.16 -12.50 33.98
C GLU A 128 0.28 -11.69 35.20
N SER A 129 1.36 -10.90 35.10
CA SER A 129 1.98 -10.21 36.24
C SER A 129 1.75 -8.70 36.28
N THR A 130 1.14 -8.10 35.26
CA THR A 130 0.95 -6.64 35.14
C THR A 130 -0.50 -6.29 34.82
N LYS A 131 -0.77 -5.02 34.52
CA LYS A 131 -2.07 -4.53 34.02
C LYS A 131 -2.21 -4.67 32.49
N LEU A 132 -1.26 -5.29 31.82
CA LEU A 132 -1.32 -5.50 30.38
C LEU A 132 -2.33 -6.60 30.08
N GLU A 133 -3.41 -6.28 29.37
CA GLU A 133 -4.47 -7.25 29.04
C GLU A 133 -4.21 -7.96 27.72
N LYS A 134 -3.51 -7.31 26.80
CA LYS A 134 -3.28 -7.82 25.44
C LYS A 134 -1.99 -7.24 24.85
N VAL A 135 -1.27 -8.06 24.11
CA VAL A 135 -0.15 -7.64 23.26
C VAL A 135 -0.22 -8.35 21.90
N VAL A 136 0.11 -7.64 20.85
CA VAL A 136 0.26 -8.21 19.50
C VAL A 136 1.75 -8.24 19.16
N LEU A 137 2.25 -9.43 18.87
CA LEU A 137 3.64 -9.65 18.50
C LEU A 137 3.75 -9.80 16.98
N ALA A 138 4.74 -9.17 16.37
CA ALA A 138 5.07 -9.32 14.97
C ALA A 138 6.34 -10.17 14.79
N ARG A 139 6.37 -10.98 13.73
CA ARG A 139 7.53 -11.74 13.31
C ARG A 139 7.77 -11.54 11.83
N ASP A 140 9.02 -11.40 11.46
CA ASP A 140 9.47 -11.35 10.08
C ASP A 140 10.14 -12.68 9.65
N LEU A 141 10.12 -12.92 8.35
CA LEU A 141 10.86 -13.99 7.67
C LEU A 141 11.58 -13.41 6.47
N LYS A 142 12.76 -13.92 6.18
CA LYS A 142 13.51 -13.56 4.98
C LYS A 142 13.18 -14.53 3.85
N VAL A 143 12.89 -13.97 2.68
CA VAL A 143 12.68 -14.75 1.48
C VAL A 143 13.69 -14.31 0.43
N ASN A 144 14.45 -15.25 -0.10
CA ASN A 144 15.38 -15.02 -1.18
C ASN A 144 14.91 -15.77 -2.42
N SER A 145 15.06 -15.14 -3.57
CA SER A 145 14.78 -15.75 -4.87
C SER A 145 15.90 -15.40 -5.86
N HIS A 146 16.26 -16.34 -6.72
CA HIS A 146 17.19 -16.10 -7.83
C HIS A 146 16.54 -15.34 -9.00
N ARG A 147 15.20 -15.19 -8.99
CA ARG A 147 14.43 -14.45 -10.00
C ARG A 147 13.71 -13.29 -9.36
N VAL A 148 13.39 -12.30 -10.17
CA VAL A 148 12.56 -11.16 -9.73
C VAL A 148 11.18 -11.66 -9.31
N ILE A 149 10.77 -11.29 -8.11
CA ILE A 149 9.43 -11.61 -7.58
C ILE A 149 8.42 -10.69 -8.25
N ASP A 150 7.43 -11.27 -8.94
CA ASP A 150 6.35 -10.49 -9.55
C ASP A 150 5.30 -10.10 -8.51
N PRO A 151 5.19 -8.82 -8.13
CA PRO A 151 4.24 -8.35 -7.14
C PRO A 151 2.77 -8.65 -7.51
N ARG A 152 2.46 -8.69 -8.81
CA ARG A 152 1.10 -8.97 -9.31
C ARG A 152 0.63 -10.37 -8.91
N LYS A 153 1.56 -11.32 -8.85
CA LYS A 153 1.28 -12.70 -8.44
C LYS A 153 0.95 -12.76 -6.94
N ILE A 154 1.74 -12.06 -6.13
CA ILE A 154 1.49 -11.96 -4.68
C ILE A 154 0.12 -11.32 -4.43
N LEU A 155 -0.16 -10.18 -5.07
CA LEU A 155 -1.44 -9.49 -4.94
C LEU A 155 -2.64 -10.36 -5.35
N ARG A 156 -2.50 -11.13 -6.44
CA ARG A 156 -3.53 -12.06 -6.90
C ARG A 156 -3.79 -13.16 -5.88
N ASN A 157 -2.74 -13.76 -5.33
CA ASN A 157 -2.85 -14.79 -4.32
C ASN A 157 -3.49 -14.25 -3.03
N LEU A 158 -3.04 -13.09 -2.54
CA LEU A 158 -3.64 -12.42 -1.40
C LEU A 158 -5.13 -12.12 -1.61
N SER A 159 -5.50 -11.67 -2.82
CA SER A 159 -6.89 -11.38 -3.16
C SER A 159 -7.77 -12.63 -3.19
N ALA A 160 -7.24 -13.74 -3.64
CA ALA A 160 -7.95 -15.01 -3.69
C ALA A 160 -8.13 -15.62 -2.30
N GLU A 161 -7.09 -15.57 -1.48
CA GLU A 161 -7.07 -16.21 -0.17
C GLU A 161 -7.74 -15.37 0.92
N TYR A 162 -7.64 -14.03 0.81
CA TYR A 162 -8.16 -13.08 1.80
C TYR A 162 -9.17 -12.09 1.20
N PRO A 163 -10.32 -12.54 0.71
CA PRO A 163 -11.27 -11.70 -0.06
C PRO A 163 -11.93 -10.58 0.77
N SER A 164 -11.85 -10.67 2.11
CA SER A 164 -12.41 -9.67 3.05
C SER A 164 -11.38 -8.66 3.55
N THR A 165 -10.17 -8.63 2.96
CA THR A 165 -9.12 -7.72 3.38
C THR A 165 -8.93 -6.56 2.39
N TRP A 166 -8.32 -5.49 2.87
CA TRP A 166 -7.74 -4.44 2.06
C TRP A 166 -6.39 -4.91 1.54
N ILE A 167 -6.25 -4.97 0.21
CA ILE A 167 -5.01 -5.38 -0.43
C ILE A 167 -4.36 -4.13 -1.00
N PHE A 168 -3.08 -3.96 -0.74
CA PHE A 168 -2.33 -2.78 -1.14
C PHE A 168 -0.95 -3.13 -1.68
N ALA A 169 -0.46 -2.27 -2.56
CA ALA A 169 0.93 -2.26 -3.02
C ALA A 169 1.35 -0.82 -3.32
N VAL A 170 2.40 -0.36 -2.67
CA VAL A 170 2.99 0.97 -2.89
C VAL A 170 4.50 0.85 -2.76
N ASP A 171 5.24 1.17 -3.81
CA ASP A 171 6.71 1.21 -3.85
C ASP A 171 7.38 -0.02 -3.22
N GLY A 172 6.94 -1.22 -3.60
CA GLY A 172 7.49 -2.49 -3.13
C GLY A 172 6.88 -3.01 -1.82
N LEU A 173 6.21 -2.18 -1.02
CA LEU A 173 5.42 -2.64 0.11
C LEU A 173 4.12 -3.27 -0.38
N ILE A 174 3.91 -4.56 -0.05
CA ILE A 174 2.71 -5.32 -0.43
C ILE A 174 2.10 -5.91 0.82
N GLY A 175 0.78 -5.87 0.93
CA GLY A 175 0.11 -6.44 2.08
C GLY A 175 -1.39 -6.67 1.90
N ALA A 176 -1.95 -7.37 2.89
CA ALA A 176 -3.38 -7.55 3.08
C ALA A 176 -3.71 -7.34 4.56
N THR A 177 -4.73 -6.54 4.85
CA THR A 177 -5.17 -6.25 6.21
C THR A 177 -6.68 -6.20 6.30
N PRO A 178 -7.30 -6.80 7.32
CA PRO A 178 -8.73 -6.64 7.59
C PRO A 178 -9.04 -5.30 8.28
N GLU A 179 -8.03 -4.60 8.77
CA GLU A 179 -8.17 -3.42 9.61
C GLU A 179 -7.92 -2.14 8.82
N LEU A 180 -8.80 -1.17 8.98
CA LEU A 180 -8.71 0.15 8.40
C LEU A 180 -8.27 1.14 9.49
N LEU A 181 -7.10 1.74 9.32
CA LEU A 181 -6.59 2.70 10.29
C LEU A 181 -7.50 3.93 10.39
N LEU A 182 -7.87 4.48 9.24
CA LEU A 182 -8.65 5.72 9.16
C LEU A 182 -9.32 5.83 7.80
N ARG A 183 -10.56 6.29 7.79
CA ARG A 183 -11.27 6.67 6.57
C ARG A 183 -11.86 8.07 6.74
N LEU A 184 -11.52 8.96 5.82
CA LEU A 184 -12.16 10.27 5.69
C LEU A 184 -13.07 10.23 4.45
N SER A 185 -14.35 10.45 4.64
CA SER A 185 -15.32 10.52 3.54
C SER A 185 -16.35 11.61 3.81
N ARG A 186 -16.49 12.56 2.88
CA ARG A 186 -17.45 13.68 2.96
C ARG A 186 -17.38 14.44 4.29
N GLY A 187 -16.15 14.65 4.81
CA GLY A 187 -15.92 15.35 6.09
C GLY A 187 -16.10 14.49 7.33
N MET A 188 -16.53 13.22 7.20
CA MET A 188 -16.63 12.28 8.33
C MET A 188 -15.39 11.40 8.39
N VAL A 189 -14.87 11.26 9.61
CA VAL A 189 -13.76 10.38 9.96
C VAL A 189 -14.31 9.14 10.65
N THR A 190 -13.90 7.97 10.17
CA THR A 190 -14.23 6.67 10.78
C THR A 190 -12.98 5.83 10.92
#